data_2b997bd692ed2eefccc31e7940ffd2cf
#
_entry.id   2b997bd692ed2eefccc31e7940ffd2cf
#
_cell.length_a   1.000
_cell.length_b   1.000
_cell.length_c   1.000
_cell.angle_alpha   90.00
_cell.angle_beta   90.00
_cell.angle_gamma   90.00
#
_symmetry.space_group_name_H-M   'P 1'
#
loop_
_entity.id
_entity.type
_entity.pdbx_description
1 polymer ?
#
loop_
_entity_poly.entity_id
_entity_poly.type
_entity_poly.pdbx_seq_one_letter_code
_entity_poly.pdbx_strand_id
1 'polypeptide(L)'
;MAKHGGFAGGMPGMNMNNLMKQYQKMQKKLEETQEELAKKEYTGQAGGGAVQIVINGEKKVLSVKLDKDAVDPEDVETLEEMIALAVNQALQEIEKDSSQEMGKLTGGMGLGFSWNIF
;
A
#
# COMPACT_ATOMS: atom_id res chain seq x y z
N MET A 1 -8.57 32.48 34.27
CA MET A 1 -7.20 32.75 34.21
C MET A 1 -6.37 31.62 34.66
N ALA A 2 -6.35 31.39 35.92
CA ALA A 2 -5.56 30.28 36.41
C ALA A 2 -5.92 28.97 35.75
N LYS A 3 -7.10 28.88 35.31
CA LYS A 3 -7.52 27.65 34.65
C LYS A 3 -6.75 27.30 33.41
N HIS A 4 -6.25 28.31 32.77
CA HIS A 4 -5.45 28.05 31.59
C HIS A 4 -4.16 27.31 31.94
N GLY A 5 -3.51 27.82 32.95
CA GLY A 5 -2.31 27.18 33.41
C GLY A 5 -2.58 25.79 33.93
N GLY A 6 -3.72 25.68 34.65
CA GLY A 6 -4.10 24.39 35.17
C GLY A 6 -4.39 23.38 34.11
N PHE A 7 -4.93 23.83 33.04
CA PHE A 7 -5.21 22.95 31.91
C PHE A 7 -3.92 22.39 31.31
N ALA A 8 -2.97 23.28 31.09
CA ALA A 8 -1.71 22.85 30.55
C ALA A 8 -0.99 21.95 31.53
N GLY A 9 -1.07 22.27 32.80
CA GLY A 9 -0.44 21.47 33.82
C GLY A 9 -1.15 20.17 34.09
N GLY A 10 -2.35 20.03 33.57
CA GLY A 10 -3.12 18.82 33.77
C GLY A 10 -2.54 17.60 33.08
N MET A 11 -1.52 17.79 32.29
CA MET A 11 -0.90 16.68 31.58
C MET A 11 0.60 16.60 31.93
N PRO A 12 0.91 16.33 33.18
CA PRO A 12 2.29 16.20 33.60
C PRO A 12 2.87 14.92 32.96
N GLY A 13 4.08 14.97 32.60
CA GLY A 13 4.71 13.83 31.97
C GLY A 13 4.54 13.82 30.47
N MET A 14 3.68 14.65 29.95
CA MET A 14 3.50 14.78 28.51
C MET A 14 3.76 16.22 28.14
N ASN A 15 4.94 16.50 27.69
CA ASN A 15 5.22 17.85 27.25
C ASN A 15 5.03 17.93 25.74
N MET A 16 4.84 19.14 25.27
CA MET A 16 4.59 19.36 23.85
C MET A 16 5.75 18.91 22.98
N ASN A 17 6.96 19.07 23.50
CA ASN A 17 8.13 18.67 22.72
C ASN A 17 8.15 17.18 22.43
N ASN A 18 7.78 16.37 23.41
CA ASN A 18 7.72 14.93 23.19
C ASN A 18 6.65 14.55 22.21
N LEU A 19 5.49 15.18 22.33
CA LEU A 19 4.39 14.92 21.40
C LEU A 19 4.78 15.31 19.99
N MET A 20 5.43 16.44 19.85
CA MET A 20 5.86 16.91 18.53
C MET A 20 6.88 15.94 17.93
N LYS A 21 7.80 15.47 18.74
CA LYS A 21 8.80 14.53 18.26
C LYS A 21 8.16 13.21 17.82
N GLN A 22 7.21 12.72 18.58
CA GLN A 22 6.53 11.50 18.23
C GLN A 22 5.72 11.66 16.95
N TYR A 23 5.08 12.79 16.80
CA TYR A 23 4.32 13.08 15.61
C TYR A 23 5.22 13.14 14.38
N GLN A 24 6.35 13.82 14.52
CA GLN A 24 7.32 13.93 13.44
C GLN A 24 7.87 12.56 13.04
N LYS A 25 8.17 11.73 14.03
CA LYS A 25 8.65 10.39 13.76
C LYS A 25 7.61 9.56 13.02
N MET A 26 6.37 9.70 13.44
CA MET A 26 5.28 8.98 12.80
C MET A 26 5.13 9.39 11.34
N GLN A 27 5.16 10.70 11.08
CA GLN A 27 5.05 11.20 9.72
C GLN A 27 6.21 10.75 8.86
N LYS A 28 7.41 10.80 9.42
CA LYS A 28 8.59 10.39 8.69
C LYS A 28 8.50 8.91 8.32
N LYS A 29 8.06 8.10 9.27
CA LYS A 29 7.91 6.67 9.04
C LYS A 29 6.84 6.40 7.98
N LEU A 30 5.76 7.16 8.01
CA LEU A 30 4.71 7.04 7.03
C LEU A 30 5.24 7.37 5.64
N GLU A 31 5.98 8.46 5.51
CA GLU A 31 6.56 8.86 4.23
C GLU A 31 7.53 7.82 3.72
N GLU A 32 8.39 7.30 4.59
CA GLU A 32 9.34 6.27 4.21
C GLU A 32 8.63 5.00 3.73
N THR A 33 7.58 4.62 4.43
CA THR A 33 6.80 3.45 4.05
C THR A 33 6.14 3.65 2.70
N GLN A 34 5.59 4.83 2.46
CA GLN A 34 4.97 5.13 1.17
C GLN A 34 6.00 5.13 0.05
N GLU A 35 7.19 5.65 0.30
CA GLU A 35 8.24 5.62 -0.71
C GLU A 35 8.69 4.21 -1.01
N GLU A 36 8.82 3.38 0.01
CA GLU A 36 9.19 1.99 -0.19
C GLU A 36 8.13 1.24 -0.98
N LEU A 37 6.87 1.46 -0.65
CA LEU A 37 5.77 0.83 -1.37
C LEU A 37 5.71 1.30 -2.81
N ALA A 38 6.00 2.59 -3.04
CA ALA A 38 5.96 3.15 -4.38
C ALA A 38 7.00 2.52 -5.29
N LYS A 39 8.14 2.16 -4.74
CA LYS A 39 9.24 1.54 -5.51
C LYS A 39 9.11 0.05 -5.65
N LYS A 40 8.28 -0.56 -4.84
CA LYS A 40 8.12 -2.00 -4.85
C LYS A 40 7.45 -2.45 -6.16
N GLU A 41 7.87 -3.60 -6.65
CA GLU A 41 7.35 -4.14 -7.89
C GLU A 41 6.42 -5.32 -7.62
N TYR A 42 5.33 -5.34 -8.34
CA TYR A 42 4.31 -6.37 -8.22
C TYR A 42 4.07 -7.00 -9.57
N THR A 43 3.98 -8.31 -9.60
CA THR A 43 3.79 -9.04 -10.84
C THR A 43 2.39 -9.63 -10.89
N GLY A 44 1.65 -9.33 -11.95
CA GLY A 44 0.40 -9.99 -12.25
C GLY A 44 0.62 -10.93 -13.41
N GLN A 45 -0.09 -12.04 -13.41
CA GLN A 45 0.06 -12.99 -14.50
C GLN A 45 -1.27 -13.68 -14.79
N ALA A 46 -1.39 -14.19 -15.98
CA ALA A 46 -2.57 -14.92 -16.42
C ALA A 46 -2.15 -15.96 -17.45
N GLY A 47 -3.03 -16.93 -17.65
CA GLY A 47 -2.77 -17.98 -18.63
C GLY A 47 -1.57 -18.85 -18.28
N GLY A 48 -1.35 -19.14 -17.00
CA GLY A 48 -0.23 -19.95 -16.57
C GLY A 48 1.12 -19.29 -16.79
N GLY A 49 1.15 -17.95 -16.78
CA GLY A 49 2.37 -17.22 -17.00
C GLY A 49 2.56 -16.75 -18.43
N ALA A 50 1.59 -17.02 -19.29
CA ALA A 50 1.67 -16.57 -20.67
C ALA A 50 1.67 -15.05 -20.80
N VAL A 51 1.03 -14.39 -19.86
CA VAL A 51 1.03 -12.93 -19.76
C VAL A 51 1.56 -12.58 -18.38
N GLN A 52 2.59 -11.75 -18.34
CA GLN A 52 3.17 -11.27 -17.09
C GLN A 52 3.31 -9.75 -17.18
N ILE A 53 2.82 -9.07 -16.16
CA ILE A 53 2.85 -7.62 -16.13
C ILE A 53 3.45 -7.19 -14.79
N VAL A 54 4.43 -6.31 -14.84
CA VAL A 54 5.06 -5.77 -13.64
C VAL A 54 4.61 -4.33 -13.48
N ILE A 55 4.07 -4.03 -12.30
CA ILE A 55 3.56 -2.69 -11.97
C ILE A 55 4.21 -2.29 -10.66
N ASN A 56 4.64 -1.04 -10.53
CA ASN A 56 5.18 -0.58 -9.27
C ASN A 56 4.06 -0.08 -8.35
N GLY A 57 4.43 0.27 -7.12
CA GLY A 57 3.45 0.73 -6.13
C GLY A 57 2.77 2.05 -6.50
N GLU A 58 3.32 2.79 -7.43
CA GLU A 58 2.69 4.00 -7.95
C GLU A 58 1.67 3.69 -9.04
N LYS A 59 1.46 2.40 -9.30
CA LYS A 59 0.55 1.92 -10.33
C LYS A 59 1.03 2.24 -11.74
N LYS A 60 2.35 2.29 -11.89
CA LYS A 60 2.95 2.49 -13.19
C LYS A 60 3.37 1.13 -13.75
N VAL A 61 2.97 0.84 -14.96
CA VAL A 61 3.35 -0.42 -15.62
C VAL A 61 4.80 -0.32 -16.05
N LEU A 62 5.62 -1.21 -15.54
CA LEU A 62 7.05 -1.23 -15.83
C LEU A 62 7.40 -2.15 -16.98
N SER A 63 6.70 -3.27 -17.10
CA SER A 63 6.95 -4.19 -18.19
C SER A 63 5.72 -5.04 -18.48
N VAL A 64 5.64 -5.47 -19.71
CA VAL A 64 4.61 -6.40 -20.16
C VAL A 64 5.33 -7.48 -20.94
N LYS A 65 5.16 -8.72 -20.53
CA LYS A 65 5.79 -9.85 -21.18
C LYS A 65 4.73 -10.82 -21.67
N LEU A 66 4.77 -11.11 -22.94
CA LEU A 66 3.82 -12.01 -23.57
C LEU A 66 4.58 -13.21 -24.13
N ASP A 67 4.04 -14.39 -23.90
CA ASP A 67 4.55 -15.59 -24.51
C ASP A 67 4.08 -15.61 -25.97
N LYS A 68 4.99 -15.88 -26.89
CA LYS A 68 4.66 -15.92 -28.30
C LYS A 68 3.52 -16.89 -28.61
N ASP A 69 3.51 -17.99 -27.90
CA ASP A 69 2.50 -19.02 -28.13
C ASP A 69 1.10 -18.57 -27.71
N ALA A 70 1.03 -17.56 -26.84
CA ALA A 70 -0.23 -17.02 -26.40
C ALA A 70 -0.78 -15.94 -27.33
N VAL A 71 0.05 -15.47 -28.26
CA VAL A 71 -0.36 -14.43 -29.20
C VAL A 71 -0.89 -15.08 -30.46
N ASP A 72 -2.19 -15.24 -30.49
CA ASP A 72 -2.89 -15.86 -31.63
C ASP A 72 -3.66 -14.78 -32.37
N PRO A 73 -3.29 -14.45 -33.60
CA PRO A 73 -4.00 -13.41 -34.35
C PRO A 73 -5.47 -13.74 -34.59
N GLU A 74 -5.84 -15.00 -34.48
CA GLU A 74 -7.22 -15.39 -34.69
C GLU A 74 -8.03 -15.41 -33.42
N ASP A 75 -7.37 -15.24 -32.27
CA ASP A 75 -8.04 -15.21 -30.98
C ASP A 75 -7.47 -14.10 -30.10
N VAL A 76 -7.54 -12.89 -30.58
CA VAL A 76 -7.03 -11.72 -29.86
C VAL A 76 -7.83 -11.47 -28.59
N GLU A 77 -9.09 -11.84 -28.59
CA GLU A 77 -9.98 -11.63 -27.46
C GLU A 77 -9.47 -12.33 -26.18
N THR A 78 -9.02 -13.57 -26.32
CA THR A 78 -8.47 -14.30 -25.18
C THR A 78 -7.22 -13.59 -24.64
N LEU A 79 -6.37 -13.09 -25.51
CA LEU A 79 -5.17 -12.36 -25.11
C LEU A 79 -5.56 -11.08 -24.38
N GLU A 80 -6.54 -10.36 -24.88
CA GLU A 80 -7.02 -9.15 -24.23
C GLU A 80 -7.52 -9.41 -22.81
N GLU A 81 -8.27 -10.49 -22.65
CA GLU A 81 -8.77 -10.88 -21.34
C GLU A 81 -7.64 -11.25 -20.38
N MET A 82 -6.65 -11.97 -20.87
CA MET A 82 -5.50 -12.34 -20.05
C MET A 82 -4.71 -11.12 -19.60
N ILE A 83 -4.54 -10.15 -20.47
CA ILE A 83 -3.86 -8.92 -20.13
C ILE A 83 -4.63 -8.19 -19.03
N ALA A 84 -5.94 -8.08 -19.18
CA ALA A 84 -6.77 -7.42 -18.17
C ALA A 84 -6.68 -8.13 -16.82
N LEU A 85 -6.71 -9.46 -16.83
CA LEU A 85 -6.60 -10.24 -15.60
C LEU A 85 -5.25 -10.03 -14.93
N ALA A 86 -4.17 -10.03 -15.71
CA ALA A 86 -2.83 -9.84 -15.16
C ALA A 86 -2.68 -8.45 -14.55
N VAL A 87 -3.17 -7.40 -15.22
CA VAL A 87 -3.13 -6.05 -14.70
C VAL A 87 -3.92 -5.96 -13.39
N ASN A 88 -5.13 -6.48 -13.39
CA ASN A 88 -5.97 -6.41 -12.21
C ASN A 88 -5.39 -7.20 -11.04
N GLN A 89 -4.73 -8.31 -11.30
CA GLN A 89 -4.07 -9.09 -10.27
C GLN A 89 -2.96 -8.28 -9.62
N ALA A 90 -2.12 -7.62 -10.43
CA ALA A 90 -1.05 -6.79 -9.91
C ALA A 90 -1.60 -5.63 -9.09
N LEU A 91 -2.65 -4.98 -9.57
CA LEU A 91 -3.27 -3.89 -8.85
C LEU A 91 -3.85 -4.34 -7.51
N GLN A 92 -4.45 -5.52 -7.47
CA GLN A 92 -4.95 -6.08 -6.22
C GLN A 92 -3.83 -6.35 -5.22
N GLU A 93 -2.70 -6.84 -5.70
CA GLU A 93 -1.55 -7.07 -4.84
C GLU A 93 -1.01 -5.76 -4.27
N ILE A 94 -1.02 -4.70 -5.07
CA ILE A 94 -0.60 -3.38 -4.60
C ILE A 94 -1.52 -2.91 -3.48
N GLU A 95 -2.83 -3.00 -3.67
CA GLU A 95 -3.78 -2.59 -2.66
C GLU A 95 -3.66 -3.39 -1.39
N LYS A 96 -3.52 -4.70 -1.53
CA LYS A 96 -3.39 -5.58 -0.39
C LYS A 96 -2.14 -5.26 0.42
N ASP A 97 -1.02 -5.10 -0.26
CA ASP A 97 0.24 -4.81 0.41
C ASP A 97 0.19 -3.43 1.08
N SER A 98 -0.35 -2.44 0.39
CA SER A 98 -0.49 -1.10 0.94
C SER A 98 -1.37 -1.09 2.19
N SER A 99 -2.48 -1.79 2.15
CA SER A 99 -3.38 -1.90 3.30
C SER A 99 -2.69 -2.58 4.48
N GLN A 100 -1.94 -3.63 4.21
CA GLN A 100 -1.22 -4.35 5.26
C GLN A 100 -0.15 -3.48 5.90
N GLU A 101 0.61 -2.76 5.10
CA GLU A 101 1.66 -1.89 5.64
C GLU A 101 1.08 -0.74 6.43
N MET A 102 0.00 -0.15 5.96
CA MET A 102 -0.67 0.92 6.70
C MET A 102 -1.30 0.39 7.97
N GLY A 103 -1.84 -0.82 7.92
CA GLY A 103 -2.38 -1.47 9.10
C GLY A 103 -1.34 -1.71 10.18
N LYS A 104 -0.14 -2.05 9.77
CA LYS A 104 0.97 -2.22 10.73
C LYS A 104 1.32 -0.93 11.42
N LEU A 105 1.31 0.18 10.68
CA LEU A 105 1.63 1.48 11.25
C LEU A 105 0.60 1.93 12.25
N THR A 106 -0.68 1.67 11.97
CA THR A 106 -1.77 2.10 12.85
C THR A 106 -2.19 1.04 13.84
N GLY A 107 -1.74 -0.19 13.64
CA GLY A 107 -2.13 -1.31 14.50
C GLY A 107 -1.75 -1.12 15.95
N GLY A 108 -0.63 -0.45 16.20
CA GLY A 108 -0.19 -0.18 17.54
C GLY A 108 -1.06 0.78 18.30
N MET A 109 -1.94 1.48 17.62
CA MET A 109 -2.87 2.39 18.23
C MET A 109 -4.17 1.71 18.65
N GLY A 110 -4.28 0.42 18.40
CA GLY A 110 -5.46 -0.31 18.76
C GLY A 110 -6.62 -0.15 17.80
N LEU A 111 -6.43 0.59 16.74
CA LEU A 111 -7.50 0.81 15.79
C LEU A 111 -7.77 -0.40 14.93
N GLY A 112 -6.74 -1.22 14.75
CA GLY A 112 -6.86 -2.36 13.87
C GLY A 112 -7.81 -3.42 14.37
N PHE A 113 -8.00 -3.51 15.68
CA PHE A 113 -8.82 -4.58 16.20
C PHE A 113 -10.29 -4.42 15.82
N SER A 114 -10.72 -3.24 15.50
CA SER A 114 -12.10 -3.05 15.12
C SER A 114 -12.43 -3.74 13.79
N TRP A 115 -11.44 -3.99 13.00
CA TRP A 115 -11.64 -4.71 11.75
C TRP A 115 -11.93 -6.17 11.96
N ASN A 116 -11.37 -6.73 13.01
CA ASN A 116 -11.54 -8.14 13.27
C ASN A 116 -12.92 -8.49 13.75
N ILE A 117 -13.70 -7.49 14.12
CA ILE A 117 -15.05 -7.72 14.56
C ILE A 117 -15.94 -8.13 13.39
N PHE A 118 -15.56 -7.75 12.22
CA PHE A 118 -16.29 -8.09 11.02
C PHE A 118 -15.66 -9.25 10.28
#